data_18b57b2fd5570e75cbe5f0d35300447c
#
_entry.id   18b57b2fd5570e75cbe5f0d35300447c
#
_cell.length_a   1.000
_cell.length_b   1.000
_cell.length_c   1.000
_cell.angle_alpha   90.00
_cell.angle_beta   90.00
_cell.angle_gamma   90.00
#
_symmetry.space_group_name_H-M   'P 1'
#
loop_
_entity.id
_entity.type
_entity.pdbx_description
1 polymer ?
#
loop_
_entity_poly.entity_id
_entity_poly.type
_entity_poly.pdbx_seq_one_letter_code
_entity_poly.pdbx_strand_id
1 'polypeptide(L)'
;MEIDYNPYKYRALGDNGLDFVFQTDFDILYEISFKPTPYLFSSEKPYSKDTYEFSIIVIENPNHSSPPFDNRIGSTIAQIFDEFYKINGNTVSLYICASHDNRQFVRFRKFSAWFATFNNDRYFKIECPIKDSQGNSFPLALILKKGNPYRVDIISAFDEIMSAYQDDK
;
A
#
# COMPACT_ATOMS: atom_id res chain seq x y z
N MET A 1 26.43 14.68 -3.36
CA MET A 1 25.60 14.07 -4.43
C MET A 1 24.14 14.40 -4.13
N GLU A 2 23.50 15.05 -5.02
CA GLU A 2 22.06 15.36 -4.86
C GLU A 2 21.24 14.09 -5.09
N ILE A 3 20.34 13.78 -4.18
CA ILE A 3 19.47 12.60 -4.31
C ILE A 3 18.33 12.97 -5.26
N ASP A 4 18.17 12.23 -6.35
CA ASP A 4 17.09 12.45 -7.30
C ASP A 4 15.79 11.83 -6.78
N TYR A 5 14.80 12.68 -6.51
CA TYR A 5 13.44 12.31 -6.09
C TYR A 5 12.40 12.61 -7.17
N ASN A 6 12.80 13.00 -8.39
CA ASN A 6 11.84 13.26 -9.45
C ASN A 6 11.08 11.98 -9.80
N PRO A 7 9.75 11.96 -9.70
CA PRO A 7 8.99 10.76 -9.99
C PRO A 7 9.13 10.35 -11.46
N TYR A 8 9.03 9.06 -11.71
CA TYR A 8 8.87 8.53 -13.05
C TYR A 8 7.53 8.93 -13.64
N LYS A 9 7.44 9.05 -14.95
CA LYS A 9 6.16 9.19 -15.63
C LYS A 9 5.39 7.88 -15.49
N TYR A 10 4.14 7.97 -15.11
CA TYR A 10 3.26 6.82 -14.98
C TYR A 10 1.97 7.04 -15.77
N ARG A 11 1.25 5.97 -16.04
CA ARG A 11 -0.04 6.00 -16.72
C ARG A 11 -1.02 5.05 -16.05
N ALA A 12 -2.30 5.38 -16.12
CA ALA A 12 -3.36 4.47 -15.71
C ALA A 12 -3.49 3.31 -16.70
N LEU A 13 -3.81 2.12 -16.18
CA LEU A 13 -4.24 0.96 -16.94
C LEU A 13 -5.78 0.90 -16.98
N GLY A 14 -6.36 0.87 -18.18
CA GLY A 14 -7.82 0.88 -18.33
C GLY A 14 -8.46 2.20 -17.87
N ASP A 15 -9.79 2.17 -17.75
CA ASP A 15 -10.62 3.34 -17.51
C ASP A 15 -11.14 3.44 -16.05
N ASN A 16 -10.78 2.47 -15.19
CA ASN A 16 -11.30 2.38 -13.83
C ASN A 16 -10.55 3.27 -12.82
N GLY A 17 -9.35 3.78 -13.19
CA GLY A 17 -8.52 4.61 -12.30
C GLY A 17 -7.94 3.88 -11.08
N LEU A 18 -7.87 2.55 -11.12
CA LEU A 18 -7.44 1.71 -10.00
C LEU A 18 -6.02 1.16 -10.14
N ASP A 19 -5.53 1.07 -11.38
CA ASP A 19 -4.26 0.45 -11.69
C ASP A 19 -3.37 1.42 -12.48
N PHE A 20 -2.09 1.46 -12.12
CA PHE A 20 -1.10 2.36 -12.69
C PHE A 20 0.19 1.62 -12.99
N VAL A 21 0.89 2.01 -14.06
CA VAL A 21 2.21 1.44 -14.39
C VAL A 21 3.23 2.54 -14.62
N PHE A 22 4.47 2.25 -14.25
CA PHE A 22 5.64 3.04 -14.60
C PHE A 22 6.86 2.16 -14.82
N GLN A 23 7.77 2.63 -15.66
CA GLN A 23 9.04 1.98 -15.96
C GLN A 23 10.19 2.80 -15.40
N THR A 24 11.15 2.13 -14.78
CA THR A 24 12.38 2.76 -14.25
C THR A 24 13.45 2.88 -15.32
N ASP A 25 14.50 3.66 -15.03
CA ASP A 25 15.69 3.77 -15.89
C ASP A 25 16.49 2.45 -16.01
N PHE A 26 16.13 1.44 -15.19
CA PHE A 26 16.69 0.08 -15.23
C PHE A 26 15.80 -0.91 -15.98
N ASP A 27 14.85 -0.41 -16.78
CA ASP A 27 13.87 -1.20 -17.54
C ASP A 27 12.97 -2.11 -16.66
N ILE A 28 12.84 -1.80 -15.39
CA ILE A 28 11.93 -2.53 -14.48
C ILE A 28 10.56 -1.90 -14.55
N LEU A 29 9.55 -2.72 -14.85
CA LEU A 29 8.15 -2.31 -14.93
C LEU A 29 7.42 -2.62 -13.62
N TYR A 30 6.87 -1.57 -13.01
CA TYR A 30 6.05 -1.65 -11.81
C TYR A 30 4.57 -1.44 -12.12
N GLU A 31 3.73 -2.19 -11.41
CA GLU A 31 2.29 -1.94 -11.32
C GLU A 31 1.93 -1.54 -9.89
N ILE A 32 1.12 -0.50 -9.78
CA ILE A 32 0.49 -0.04 -8.54
C ILE A 32 -1.00 -0.25 -8.69
N SER A 33 -1.60 -1.00 -7.78
CA SER A 33 -3.02 -1.36 -7.85
C SER A 33 -3.76 -1.01 -6.56
N PHE A 34 -5.01 -0.55 -6.72
CA PHE A 34 -5.97 -0.34 -5.65
C PHE A 34 -7.18 -1.23 -5.90
N LYS A 35 -7.17 -2.41 -5.32
CA LYS A 35 -8.26 -3.39 -5.48
C LYS A 35 -9.37 -3.12 -4.47
N PRO A 36 -10.64 -2.90 -4.91
CA PRO A 36 -11.75 -2.74 -3.99
C PRO A 36 -11.88 -3.92 -3.04
N THR A 37 -11.94 -3.63 -1.74
CA THR A 37 -11.98 -4.62 -0.66
C THR A 37 -13.07 -4.24 0.37
N PRO A 38 -14.32 -4.06 -0.07
CA PRO A 38 -15.40 -3.55 0.80
C PRO A 38 -15.78 -4.52 1.93
N TYR A 39 -15.36 -5.78 1.82
CA TYR A 39 -15.64 -6.84 2.78
C TYR A 39 -14.69 -6.85 3.99
N LEU A 40 -13.66 -6.01 4.03
CA LEU A 40 -12.77 -5.90 5.19
C LEU A 40 -13.55 -5.45 6.43
N PHE A 41 -14.39 -4.45 6.26
CA PHE A 41 -15.27 -3.95 7.30
C PHE A 41 -16.71 -4.41 7.07
N SER A 42 -17.55 -4.35 8.11
CA SER A 42 -18.99 -4.60 7.94
C SER A 42 -19.59 -3.66 6.88
N SER A 43 -20.48 -4.18 6.05
CA SER A 43 -21.19 -3.42 5.01
C SER A 43 -22.01 -2.23 5.55
N GLU A 44 -22.35 -2.25 6.85
CA GLU A 44 -23.03 -1.16 7.53
C GLU A 44 -22.11 0.04 7.81
N LYS A 45 -20.79 -0.15 7.76
CA LYS A 45 -19.82 0.92 7.96
C LYS A 45 -19.73 1.81 6.71
N PRO A 46 -19.85 3.13 6.85
CA PRO A 46 -19.91 4.04 5.70
C PRO A 46 -18.63 4.05 4.86
N TYR A 47 -17.49 3.66 5.44
CA TYR A 47 -16.19 3.61 4.78
C TYR A 47 -15.87 2.25 4.14
N SER A 48 -16.72 1.24 4.30
CA SER A 48 -16.48 -0.10 3.72
C SER A 48 -16.32 -0.04 2.19
N LYS A 49 -17.15 0.74 1.51
CA LYS A 49 -17.11 0.97 0.06
C LYS A 49 -15.86 1.71 -0.43
N ASP A 50 -15.20 2.45 0.44
CA ASP A 50 -14.01 3.27 0.15
C ASP A 50 -12.72 2.57 0.59
N THR A 51 -12.77 1.26 0.83
CA THR A 51 -11.66 0.43 1.28
C THR A 51 -11.05 -0.34 0.12
N TYR A 52 -9.72 -0.30 0.02
CA TYR A 52 -8.96 -0.91 -1.07
C TYR A 52 -7.73 -1.65 -0.54
N GLU A 53 -7.41 -2.79 -1.14
CA GLU A 53 -6.09 -3.40 -1.01
C GLU A 53 -5.12 -2.66 -1.95
N PHE A 54 -4.05 -2.13 -1.38
CA PHE A 54 -2.99 -1.45 -2.12
C PHE A 54 -1.84 -2.42 -2.36
N SER A 55 -1.39 -2.55 -3.59
CA SER A 55 -0.28 -3.43 -3.94
C SER A 55 0.74 -2.76 -4.85
N ILE A 56 2.00 -3.19 -4.69
CA ILE A 56 3.16 -2.79 -5.47
C ILE A 56 3.74 -4.06 -6.07
N ILE A 57 3.68 -4.20 -7.38
CA ILE A 57 4.06 -5.41 -8.10
C ILE A 57 5.14 -5.08 -9.12
N VAL A 58 6.20 -5.90 -9.18
CA VAL A 58 7.16 -5.88 -10.28
C VAL A 58 6.62 -6.80 -11.38
N ILE A 59 6.19 -6.23 -12.50
CA ILE A 59 5.65 -6.99 -13.64
C ILE A 59 6.78 -7.57 -14.47
N GLU A 60 7.80 -6.73 -14.76
CA GLU A 60 8.95 -7.11 -15.56
C GLU A 60 10.23 -6.64 -14.88
N ASN A 61 11.22 -7.54 -14.83
CA ASN A 61 12.58 -7.24 -14.39
C ASN A 61 13.56 -7.99 -15.30
N PRO A 62 14.09 -7.33 -16.34
CA PRO A 62 14.94 -8.00 -17.34
C PRO A 62 16.21 -8.59 -16.76
N ASN A 63 16.71 -8.05 -15.64
CA ASN A 63 17.93 -8.50 -15.00
C ASN A 63 17.73 -9.68 -14.03
N HIS A 64 16.50 -10.08 -13.74
CA HIS A 64 16.13 -11.18 -12.82
C HIS A 64 16.80 -11.11 -11.42
N SER A 65 17.38 -9.97 -11.07
CA SER A 65 18.02 -9.70 -9.78
C SER A 65 17.16 -8.75 -8.94
N SER A 66 17.54 -8.56 -7.67
CA SER A 66 16.89 -7.54 -6.85
C SER A 66 17.01 -6.17 -7.52
N PRO A 67 15.91 -5.40 -7.61
CA PRO A 67 15.98 -4.05 -8.15
C PRO A 67 17.03 -3.20 -7.41
N PRO A 68 17.81 -2.38 -8.13
CA PRO A 68 18.75 -1.47 -7.50
C PRO A 68 18.01 -0.45 -6.62
N PHE A 69 18.75 0.16 -5.70
CA PHE A 69 18.20 1.24 -4.89
C PHE A 69 17.90 2.45 -5.77
N ASP A 70 16.67 2.91 -5.75
CA ASP A 70 16.19 4.01 -6.58
C ASP A 70 15.12 4.83 -5.83
N ASN A 71 15.48 6.05 -5.42
CA ASN A 71 14.60 6.94 -4.67
C ASN A 71 13.39 7.41 -5.49
N ARG A 72 13.49 7.43 -6.82
CA ARG A 72 12.42 7.84 -7.72
C ARG A 72 11.25 6.87 -7.71
N ILE A 73 11.47 5.61 -7.39
CA ILE A 73 10.39 4.62 -7.21
C ILE A 73 9.48 5.06 -6.07
N GLY A 74 10.03 5.38 -4.92
CA GLY A 74 9.26 5.82 -3.75
C GLY A 74 8.47 7.10 -4.01
N SER A 75 9.08 8.10 -4.66
CA SER A 75 8.39 9.35 -5.00
C SER A 75 7.28 9.13 -6.03
N THR A 76 7.47 8.22 -6.99
CA THR A 76 6.44 7.86 -7.98
C THR A 76 5.23 7.21 -7.31
N ILE A 77 5.47 6.23 -6.43
CA ILE A 77 4.42 5.56 -5.66
C ILE A 77 3.66 6.57 -4.80
N ALA A 78 4.38 7.48 -4.13
CA ALA A 78 3.77 8.51 -3.30
C ALA A 78 2.87 9.45 -4.13
N GLN A 79 3.29 9.83 -5.33
CA GLN A 79 2.49 10.68 -6.21
C GLN A 79 1.22 9.97 -6.68
N ILE A 80 1.30 8.70 -7.10
CA ILE A 80 0.14 7.88 -7.47
C ILE A 80 -0.83 7.75 -6.30
N PHE A 81 -0.31 7.46 -5.12
CA PHE A 81 -1.09 7.33 -3.89
C PHE A 81 -1.84 8.63 -3.55
N ASP A 82 -1.14 9.77 -3.61
CA ASP A 82 -1.73 11.08 -3.37
C ASP A 82 -2.84 11.43 -4.38
N GLU A 83 -2.63 11.13 -5.66
CA GLU A 83 -3.64 11.36 -6.67
C GLU A 83 -4.88 10.49 -6.45
N PHE A 84 -4.70 9.24 -6.07
CA PHE A 84 -5.81 8.34 -5.74
C PHE A 84 -6.63 8.89 -4.56
N TYR A 85 -5.97 9.34 -3.50
CA TYR A 85 -6.64 9.90 -2.32
C TYR A 85 -7.24 11.30 -2.55
N LYS A 86 -6.82 12.04 -3.57
CA LYS A 86 -7.46 13.31 -3.95
C LYS A 86 -8.86 13.12 -4.53
N ILE A 87 -9.10 11.99 -5.20
CA ILE A 87 -10.41 11.67 -5.76
C ILE A 87 -11.42 11.42 -4.65
N ASN A 88 -11.01 10.71 -3.61
CA ASN A 88 -11.83 10.46 -2.43
C ASN A 88 -10.99 10.46 -1.16
N GLY A 89 -11.09 11.53 -0.38
CA GLY A 89 -10.39 11.68 0.89
C GLY A 89 -10.79 10.70 1.99
N ASN A 90 -11.90 9.98 1.82
CA ASN A 90 -12.38 8.96 2.75
C ASN A 90 -11.75 7.57 2.47
N THR A 91 -10.94 7.45 1.44
CA THR A 91 -10.24 6.20 1.09
C THR A 91 -9.49 5.61 2.28
N VAL A 92 -9.57 4.30 2.40
CA VAL A 92 -8.80 3.47 3.33
C VAL A 92 -8.03 2.45 2.50
N SER A 93 -6.72 2.36 2.69
CA SER A 93 -5.88 1.40 1.98
C SER A 93 -5.29 0.38 2.93
N LEU A 94 -5.31 -0.89 2.53
CA LEU A 94 -4.69 -1.99 3.22
C LEU A 94 -3.49 -2.49 2.40
N TYR A 95 -2.29 -2.36 2.94
CA TYR A 95 -1.08 -2.86 2.30
C TYR A 95 -0.66 -4.20 2.91
N ILE A 96 -0.62 -5.24 2.09
CA ILE A 96 -0.20 -6.59 2.47
C ILE A 96 0.96 -6.99 1.56
N CYS A 97 2.08 -7.39 2.16
CA CYS A 97 3.23 -7.89 1.39
C CYS A 97 3.07 -9.38 1.09
N ALA A 98 3.22 -9.74 -0.19
CA ALA A 98 3.27 -11.14 -0.60
C ALA A 98 4.43 -11.89 0.08
N SER A 99 4.17 -13.12 0.51
CA SER A 99 5.10 -13.94 1.31
C SER A 99 5.67 -15.16 0.57
N HIS A 100 5.27 -15.39 -0.69
CA HIS A 100 5.63 -16.60 -1.45
C HIS A 100 7.14 -16.82 -1.65
N ASP A 101 7.94 -15.75 -1.59
CA ASP A 101 9.40 -15.79 -1.74
C ASP A 101 10.15 -15.44 -0.45
N ASN A 102 9.48 -15.41 0.69
CA ASN A 102 10.01 -15.06 2.01
C ASN A 102 10.66 -13.66 2.09
N ARG A 103 10.28 -12.73 1.19
CA ARG A 103 10.81 -11.35 1.14
C ARG A 103 9.82 -10.29 1.64
N GLN A 104 8.72 -10.70 2.26
CA GLN A 104 7.66 -9.81 2.73
C GLN A 104 8.18 -8.73 3.70
N PHE A 105 9.09 -9.06 4.61
CA PHE A 105 9.65 -8.10 5.55
C PHE A 105 10.59 -7.09 4.88
N VAL A 106 11.32 -7.52 3.86
CA VAL A 106 12.18 -6.62 3.07
C VAL A 106 11.33 -5.61 2.31
N ARG A 107 10.24 -6.08 1.66
CA ARG A 107 9.30 -5.21 0.95
C ARG A 107 8.61 -4.23 1.90
N PHE A 108 8.20 -4.70 3.06
CA PHE A 108 7.52 -3.87 4.05
C PHE A 108 8.44 -2.79 4.63
N ARG A 109 9.70 -3.12 4.94
CA ARG A 109 10.69 -2.13 5.39
C ARG A 109 10.94 -1.06 4.31
N LYS A 110 11.04 -1.47 3.05
CA LYS A 110 11.21 -0.55 1.91
C LYS A 110 10.01 0.38 1.77
N PHE A 111 8.82 -0.17 1.83
CA PHE A 111 7.58 0.61 1.82
C PHE A 111 7.50 1.57 3.02
N SER A 112 7.82 1.12 4.22
CA SER A 112 7.81 1.95 5.42
C SER A 112 8.81 3.11 5.34
N ALA A 113 9.99 2.89 4.74
CA ALA A 113 10.97 3.94 4.48
C ALA A 113 10.43 4.99 3.49
N TRP A 114 9.81 4.56 2.39
CA TRP A 114 9.16 5.47 1.44
C TRP A 114 8.02 6.24 2.09
N PHE A 115 7.18 5.57 2.86
CA PHE A 115 6.09 6.21 3.58
C PHE A 115 6.61 7.30 4.53
N ALA A 116 7.62 7.00 5.34
CA ALA A 116 8.23 7.98 6.24
C ALA A 116 8.80 9.18 5.50
N THR A 117 9.44 8.95 4.34
CA THR A 117 10.06 10.02 3.54
C THR A 117 9.03 10.95 2.88
N PHE A 118 7.93 10.38 2.36
CA PHE A 118 6.99 11.12 1.50
C PHE A 118 5.65 11.43 2.16
N ASN A 119 5.39 10.98 3.38
CA ASN A 119 4.11 11.19 4.07
C ASN A 119 3.76 12.68 4.28
N ASN A 120 4.75 13.52 4.62
CA ASN A 120 4.55 14.93 4.94
C ASN A 120 3.41 15.17 5.95
N ASP A 121 3.30 14.29 6.94
CA ASP A 121 2.29 14.34 8.01
C ASP A 121 0.81 14.30 7.55
N ARG A 122 0.55 13.75 6.35
CA ARG A 122 -0.81 13.72 5.77
C ARG A 122 -1.61 12.46 6.10
N TYR A 123 -0.93 11.35 6.34
CA TYR A 123 -1.54 10.04 6.53
C TYR A 123 -1.18 9.43 7.88
N PHE A 124 -2.10 8.62 8.42
CA PHE A 124 -1.81 7.61 9.43
C PHE A 124 -1.48 6.29 8.77
N LYS A 125 -0.50 5.60 9.33
CA LYS A 125 -0.20 4.20 9.03
C LYS A 125 -0.24 3.40 10.33
N ILE A 126 -1.05 2.34 10.35
CA ILE A 126 -1.16 1.41 11.47
C ILE A 126 -0.62 0.08 11.01
N GLU A 127 0.43 -0.40 11.66
CA GLU A 127 1.06 -1.67 11.34
C GLU A 127 0.53 -2.76 12.26
N CYS A 128 0.19 -3.92 11.69
CA CYS A 128 -0.22 -5.09 12.42
C CYS A 128 0.35 -6.34 11.74
N PRO A 129 1.20 -7.13 12.42
CA PRO A 129 1.64 -8.40 11.88
C PRO A 129 0.48 -9.40 11.95
N ILE A 130 0.27 -10.15 10.86
CA ILE A 130 -0.69 -11.25 10.82
C ILE A 130 0.04 -12.56 10.56
N LYS A 131 -0.55 -13.67 10.97
CA LYS A 131 -0.05 -15.02 10.72
C LYS A 131 -1.08 -15.81 9.90
N ASP A 132 -0.60 -16.58 8.93
CA ASP A 132 -1.44 -17.52 8.22
C ASP A 132 -1.69 -18.80 9.03
N SER A 133 -2.48 -19.73 8.47
CA SER A 133 -2.78 -21.02 9.09
C SER A 133 -1.55 -21.93 9.27
N GLN A 134 -0.45 -21.64 8.58
CA GLN A 134 0.82 -22.37 8.66
C GLN A 134 1.82 -21.71 9.62
N GLY A 135 1.43 -20.62 10.28
CA GLY A 135 2.27 -19.88 11.22
C GLY A 135 3.25 -18.90 10.56
N ASN A 136 3.20 -18.72 9.23
CA ASN A 136 4.00 -17.71 8.55
C ASN A 136 3.48 -16.30 8.93
N SER A 137 4.40 -15.42 9.29
CA SER A 137 4.07 -14.04 9.63
C SER A 137 4.25 -13.13 8.41
N PHE A 138 3.30 -12.24 8.20
CA PHE A 138 3.46 -11.15 7.24
C PHE A 138 2.98 -9.83 7.81
N PRO A 139 3.73 -8.76 7.49
CA PRO A 139 3.36 -7.42 7.91
C PRO A 139 2.19 -6.91 7.08
N LEU A 140 1.35 -6.14 7.74
CA LEU A 140 0.18 -5.50 7.17
C LEU A 140 0.12 -4.06 7.67
N ALA A 141 -0.27 -3.13 6.83
CA ALA A 141 -0.47 -1.74 7.20
C ALA A 141 -1.81 -1.22 6.70
N LEU A 142 -2.54 -0.57 7.57
CA LEU A 142 -3.72 0.22 7.24
C LEU A 142 -3.30 1.69 7.10
N ILE A 143 -3.72 2.34 6.01
CA ILE A 143 -3.37 3.73 5.70
C ILE A 143 -4.63 4.53 5.43
N LEU A 144 -4.74 5.70 6.04
CA LEU A 144 -5.83 6.64 5.83
C LEU A 144 -5.35 8.08 6.06
N LYS A 145 -6.05 9.05 5.47
CA LYS A 145 -5.75 10.46 5.74
C LYS A 145 -6.01 10.82 7.19
N LYS A 146 -5.17 11.65 7.77
CA LYS A 146 -5.40 12.22 9.12
C LYS A 146 -6.72 12.99 9.22
N GLY A 147 -7.17 13.61 8.13
CA GLY A 147 -8.45 14.30 8.03
C GLY A 147 -9.66 13.42 7.71
N ASN A 148 -9.51 12.09 7.65
CA ASN A 148 -10.65 11.22 7.40
C ASN A 148 -11.68 11.35 8.54
N PRO A 149 -12.96 11.69 8.25
CA PRO A 149 -13.97 11.93 9.27
C PRO A 149 -14.32 10.68 10.09
N TYR A 150 -14.06 9.49 9.54
CA TYR A 150 -14.32 8.20 10.20
C TYR A 150 -13.08 7.62 10.87
N ARG A 151 -11.99 8.39 10.97
CA ARG A 151 -10.68 7.92 11.43
C ARG A 151 -10.74 7.11 12.72
N VAL A 152 -11.43 7.60 13.74
CA VAL A 152 -11.49 6.94 15.06
C VAL A 152 -12.24 5.61 14.95
N ASP A 153 -13.36 5.58 14.22
CA ASP A 153 -14.14 4.36 14.03
C ASP A 153 -13.38 3.33 13.18
N ILE A 154 -12.68 3.77 12.11
CA ILE A 154 -11.85 2.90 11.28
C ILE A 154 -10.75 2.23 12.10
N ILE A 155 -10.03 3.00 12.91
CA ILE A 155 -8.94 2.47 13.75
C ILE A 155 -9.49 1.45 14.75
N SER A 156 -10.60 1.76 15.41
CA SER A 156 -11.25 0.86 16.37
C SER A 156 -11.75 -0.42 15.70
N ALA A 157 -12.43 -0.29 14.56
CA ALA A 157 -12.94 -1.44 13.82
C ALA A 157 -11.81 -2.35 13.30
N PHE A 158 -10.72 -1.75 12.84
CA PHE A 158 -9.54 -2.50 12.39
C PHE A 158 -8.86 -3.24 13.54
N ASP A 159 -8.72 -2.62 14.69
CA ASP A 159 -8.16 -3.25 15.90
C ASP A 159 -9.01 -4.44 16.35
N GLU A 160 -10.34 -4.33 16.33
CA GLU A 160 -11.27 -5.44 16.61
C GLU A 160 -11.09 -6.60 15.62
N ILE A 161 -10.99 -6.33 14.32
CA ILE A 161 -10.78 -7.35 13.28
C ILE A 161 -9.45 -8.07 13.51
N MET A 162 -8.37 -7.34 13.78
CA MET A 162 -7.05 -7.92 14.00
C MET A 162 -6.98 -8.74 15.29
N SER A 163 -7.64 -8.29 16.35
CA SER A 163 -7.72 -9.04 17.61
C SER A 163 -8.49 -10.35 17.45
N ALA A 164 -9.65 -10.32 16.78
CA ALA A 164 -10.43 -11.53 16.48
C ALA A 164 -9.63 -12.52 15.63
N TYR A 165 -8.89 -12.04 14.63
CA TYR A 165 -8.04 -12.88 13.78
C TYR A 165 -6.89 -13.56 14.54
N GLN A 166 -6.39 -12.95 15.63
CA GLN A 166 -5.35 -13.52 16.48
C GLN A 166 -5.91 -14.55 17.49
N ASP A 167 -7.15 -14.36 17.94
CA ASP A 167 -7.79 -15.21 18.94
C ASP A 167 -8.31 -16.54 18.37
N ASP A 168 -8.58 -16.61 17.07
CA ASP A 168 -9.06 -17.82 16.35
C ASP A 168 -7.93 -18.85 16.09
N LYS A 169 -6.77 -18.70 16.73
CA LYS A 169 -5.62 -19.60 16.65
C LYS A 169 -5.21 -20.10 18.02
#